data_64f7269cc0db9a2770fbcfb68c0af6fa
#
_entry.id   64f7269cc0db9a2770fbcfb68c0af6fa
#
_cell.length_a   1.000
_cell.length_b   1.000
_cell.length_c   1.000
_cell.angle_alpha   90.00
_cell.angle_beta   90.00
_cell.angle_gamma   90.00
#
_symmetry.space_group_name_H-M   'P 1'
#
loop_
_entity.id
_entity.type
_entity.pdbx_description
1 polymer ?
#
loop_
_entity_poly.entity_id
_entity_poly.type
_entity_poly.pdbx_seq_one_letter_code
_entity_poly.pdbx_strand_id
1 'polypeptide(L)'
;MSMSVIFLGTAGSIPTVSRSLSAVFVKRQNEQFLFDCGEGVQRQMIRAKVGFHKKMKIFVSHMHGDHVLGLPGLLQSMALMDRQKKLEIYGPQSIKQFLECVRDILQFGLTFPVEIHEVYNADVVCEEKDYFVKAVRSNHVVSGLAYAFVEKPRPGRFFPERAMALGVPEGELWSKLQHGDKIKLPNAQVVSPEDVLGSPRQGRKIVYTGDTRPFTGFAKFAAGADLIIHEATFDDTLSEKAEVDGHSTPSQAALEAKKAKAKKLALTHISARYPDSRLLLEQARKVFKNTIVAEDFLELELPLLDN
;
A
#
# COMPACT_ATOMS: atom_id res chain seq x y z
N MET A 1 14.53 3.72 9.03
CA MET A 1 13.41 2.76 8.77
C MET A 1 13.16 2.71 7.28
N SER A 2 13.53 1.59 6.61
CA SER A 2 13.35 1.41 5.17
C SER A 2 11.89 1.08 4.84
N MET A 3 11.42 1.57 3.72
CA MET A 3 10.18 1.16 3.08
C MET A 3 10.39 1.16 1.58
N SER A 4 10.06 0.06 0.93
CA SER A 4 10.08 -0.03 -0.52
C SER A 4 8.79 -0.64 -1.06
N VAL A 5 8.48 -0.26 -2.29
CA VAL A 5 7.34 -0.77 -3.08
C VAL A 5 7.90 -1.52 -4.26
N ILE A 6 7.51 -2.79 -4.42
CA ILE A 6 7.88 -3.63 -5.55
C ILE A 6 6.62 -3.96 -6.34
N PHE A 7 6.64 -3.68 -7.62
CA PHE A 7 5.56 -4.08 -8.53
C PHE A 7 5.80 -5.52 -8.97
N LEU A 8 5.04 -6.47 -8.42
CA LEU A 8 5.14 -7.89 -8.77
C LEU A 8 4.39 -8.21 -10.06
N GLY A 9 3.33 -7.45 -10.35
CA GLY A 9 2.55 -7.58 -11.57
C GLY A 9 1.85 -6.27 -11.91
N THR A 10 1.90 -5.91 -13.19
CA THR A 10 1.49 -4.58 -13.70
C THR A 10 0.55 -4.65 -14.90
N ALA A 11 0.15 -5.86 -15.34
CA ALA A 11 -0.84 -6.06 -16.38
C ALA A 11 -2.26 -5.87 -15.87
N GLY A 12 -3.13 -5.34 -16.73
CA GLY A 12 -4.58 -5.33 -16.55
C GLY A 12 -5.25 -6.48 -17.29
N SER A 13 -6.14 -7.18 -16.62
CA SER A 13 -7.02 -8.26 -17.11
C SER A 13 -6.29 -9.49 -17.68
N ILE A 14 -5.33 -9.31 -18.57
CA ILE A 14 -4.64 -10.38 -19.30
C ILE A 14 -3.14 -10.26 -19.10
N PRO A 15 -2.45 -11.33 -18.61
CA PRO A 15 -1.01 -11.28 -18.47
C PRO A 15 -0.32 -11.24 -19.84
N THR A 16 0.87 -10.68 -19.90
CA THR A 16 1.73 -10.67 -21.09
C THR A 16 3.06 -11.34 -20.77
N VAL A 17 3.93 -11.48 -21.77
CA VAL A 17 5.28 -12.00 -21.56
C VAL A 17 6.09 -11.14 -20.59
N SER A 18 5.87 -9.82 -20.58
CA SER A 18 6.61 -8.85 -19.77
C SER A 18 5.89 -8.37 -18.52
N ARG A 19 4.57 -8.60 -18.43
CA ARG A 19 3.74 -8.11 -17.30
C ARG A 19 2.86 -9.23 -16.76
N SER A 20 3.02 -9.53 -15.49
CA SER A 20 2.13 -10.41 -14.70
C SER A 20 0.91 -9.65 -14.21
N LEU A 21 -0.10 -10.38 -13.75
CA LEU A 21 -1.36 -9.81 -13.24
C LEU A 21 -1.14 -9.03 -11.93
N SER A 22 -2.10 -8.18 -11.60
CA SER A 22 -2.02 -7.16 -10.56
C SER A 22 -1.52 -7.68 -9.22
N ALA A 23 -0.37 -7.17 -8.78
CA ALA A 23 0.18 -7.42 -7.46
C ALA A 23 1.22 -6.36 -7.11
N VAL A 24 1.01 -5.63 -6.01
CA VAL A 24 1.94 -4.62 -5.50
C VAL A 24 2.38 -5.01 -4.11
N PHE A 25 3.68 -5.10 -3.90
CA PHE A 25 4.27 -5.56 -2.65
C PHE A 25 4.99 -4.41 -1.94
N VAL A 26 4.68 -4.21 -0.66
CA VAL A 26 5.32 -3.19 0.18
C VAL A 26 6.11 -3.88 1.28
N LYS A 27 7.41 -3.58 1.35
CA LYS A 27 8.28 -3.94 2.47
C LYS A 27 8.37 -2.77 3.42
N ARG A 28 8.12 -3.00 4.69
CA ARG A 28 8.33 -2.03 5.76
C ARG A 28 9.00 -2.72 6.94
N GLN A 29 10.29 -2.48 7.12
CA GLN A 29 11.05 -3.16 8.16
C GLN A 29 10.93 -4.71 8.07
N ASN A 30 10.32 -5.34 9.08
CA ASN A 30 10.08 -6.79 9.12
C ASN A 30 8.65 -7.18 8.74
N GLU A 31 7.85 -6.25 8.23
CA GLU A 31 6.47 -6.47 7.80
C GLU A 31 6.35 -6.38 6.28
N GLN A 32 5.37 -7.09 5.76
CA GLN A 32 5.09 -7.21 4.34
C GLN A 32 3.60 -6.95 4.10
N PHE A 33 3.31 -6.22 3.03
CA PHE A 33 1.95 -5.93 2.61
C PHE A 33 1.84 -6.24 1.13
N LEU A 34 0.81 -6.97 0.75
CA LEU A 34 0.50 -7.27 -0.65
C LEU A 34 -0.85 -6.63 -0.99
N PHE A 35 -0.86 -5.79 -2.00
CA PHE A 35 -2.08 -5.21 -2.58
C PHE A 35 -2.38 -5.94 -3.87
N ASP A 36 -3.51 -6.60 -3.90
CA ASP A 36 -3.95 -7.60 -4.88
C ASP A 36 -3.02 -8.81 -5.02
N CYS A 37 -3.57 -9.88 -5.54
CA CYS A 37 -2.93 -11.18 -5.64
C CYS A 37 -3.36 -11.88 -6.92
N GLY A 38 -2.92 -11.33 -8.06
CA GLY A 38 -3.18 -11.91 -9.38
C GLY A 38 -2.54 -13.29 -9.55
N GLU A 39 -3.01 -14.03 -10.53
CA GLU A 39 -2.49 -15.37 -10.83
C GLU A 39 -0.97 -15.36 -11.02
N GLY A 40 -0.29 -16.36 -10.45
CA GLY A 40 1.15 -16.50 -10.54
C GLY A 40 1.98 -15.62 -9.60
N VAL A 41 1.34 -14.88 -8.69
CA VAL A 41 2.01 -13.98 -7.73
C VAL A 41 3.10 -14.67 -6.92
N GLN A 42 2.92 -15.95 -6.52
CA GLN A 42 3.94 -16.70 -5.79
C GLN A 42 5.24 -16.84 -6.60
N ARG A 43 5.14 -17.02 -7.92
CA ARG A 43 6.31 -17.07 -8.81
C ARG A 43 7.00 -15.70 -8.86
N GLN A 44 6.23 -14.63 -8.93
CA GLN A 44 6.75 -13.25 -8.92
C GLN A 44 7.43 -12.92 -7.59
N MET A 45 6.86 -13.35 -6.46
CA MET A 45 7.48 -13.20 -5.15
C MET A 45 8.84 -13.92 -5.06
N ILE A 46 8.94 -15.14 -5.60
CA ILE A 46 10.21 -15.90 -5.67
C ILE A 46 11.24 -15.14 -6.51
N ARG A 47 10.84 -14.65 -7.69
CA ARG A 47 11.72 -13.87 -8.58
C ARG A 47 12.19 -12.57 -7.94
N ALA A 48 11.31 -11.89 -7.23
CA ALA A 48 11.64 -10.67 -6.47
C ALA A 48 12.40 -10.94 -5.17
N LYS A 49 12.69 -12.21 -4.85
CA LYS A 49 13.38 -12.64 -3.62
C LYS A 49 12.70 -12.11 -2.35
N VAL A 50 11.38 -12.01 -2.35
CA VAL A 50 10.60 -11.70 -1.16
C VAL A 50 10.17 -12.99 -0.48
N GLY A 51 10.40 -13.09 0.83
CA GLY A 51 10.16 -14.33 1.56
C GLY A 51 8.70 -14.45 2.01
N PHE A 52 8.27 -15.70 2.31
CA PHE A 52 6.90 -16.02 2.72
C PHE A 52 6.72 -16.10 4.25
N HIS A 53 7.78 -16.01 5.06
CA HIS A 53 7.74 -16.27 6.50
C HIS A 53 7.61 -15.02 7.39
N LYS A 54 7.66 -13.81 6.83
CA LYS A 54 7.51 -12.58 7.61
C LYS A 54 6.06 -12.31 7.99
N LYS A 55 5.82 -11.41 8.96
CA LYS A 55 4.48 -10.86 9.24
C LYS A 55 3.95 -10.23 7.94
N MET A 56 2.78 -10.66 7.49
CA MET A 56 2.23 -10.27 6.20
C MET A 56 0.74 -10.00 6.32
N LYS A 57 0.29 -8.97 5.60
CA LYS A 57 -1.12 -8.64 5.39
C LYS A 57 -1.38 -8.51 3.89
N ILE A 58 -2.52 -9.02 3.43
CA ILE A 58 -2.95 -8.95 2.02
C ILE A 58 -4.21 -8.09 1.95
N PHE A 59 -4.26 -7.18 1.00
CA PHE A 59 -5.38 -6.28 0.75
C PHE A 59 -5.85 -6.47 -0.68
N VAL A 60 -7.03 -7.04 -0.85
CA VAL A 60 -7.66 -7.29 -2.16
C VAL A 60 -8.59 -6.15 -2.49
N SER A 61 -8.39 -5.53 -3.65
CA SER A 61 -9.21 -4.41 -4.09
C SER A 61 -10.61 -4.83 -4.50
N HIS A 62 -10.74 -5.89 -5.31
CA HIS A 62 -12.03 -6.42 -5.78
C HIS A 62 -11.90 -7.88 -6.24
N MET A 63 -13.03 -8.49 -6.60
CA MET A 63 -13.10 -9.93 -6.86
C MET A 63 -12.92 -10.34 -8.33
N HIS A 64 -12.40 -9.48 -9.21
CA HIS A 64 -12.00 -9.93 -10.55
C HIS A 64 -10.82 -10.90 -10.47
N GLY A 65 -10.77 -11.85 -11.41
CA GLY A 65 -9.81 -12.94 -11.37
C GLY A 65 -8.35 -12.49 -11.37
N ASP A 66 -8.03 -11.47 -12.15
CA ASP A 66 -6.68 -10.90 -12.25
C ASP A 66 -6.19 -10.18 -10.99
N HIS A 67 -7.05 -10.04 -9.96
CA HIS A 67 -6.71 -9.48 -8.64
C HIS A 67 -6.77 -10.52 -7.51
N VAL A 68 -7.38 -11.69 -7.71
CA VAL A 68 -7.65 -12.61 -6.59
C VAL A 68 -7.25 -14.06 -6.84
N LEU A 69 -7.13 -14.51 -8.10
CA LEU A 69 -6.88 -15.93 -8.40
C LEU A 69 -5.51 -16.46 -7.95
N GLY A 70 -4.57 -15.59 -7.66
CA GLY A 70 -3.28 -15.98 -7.08
C GLY A 70 -3.34 -16.39 -5.61
N LEU A 71 -4.38 -15.97 -4.86
CA LEU A 71 -4.50 -16.26 -3.43
C LEU A 71 -4.47 -17.75 -3.10
N PRO A 72 -5.25 -18.65 -3.73
CA PRO A 72 -5.22 -20.06 -3.41
C PRO A 72 -3.84 -20.68 -3.61
N GLY A 73 -3.17 -20.37 -4.72
CA GLY A 73 -1.82 -20.86 -5.00
C GLY A 73 -0.77 -20.31 -4.04
N LEU A 74 -0.90 -19.03 -3.65
CA LEU A 74 -0.02 -18.41 -2.65
C LEU A 74 -0.17 -19.07 -1.28
N LEU A 75 -1.41 -19.30 -0.81
CA LEU A 75 -1.68 -19.97 0.47
C LEU A 75 -1.11 -21.40 0.50
N GLN A 76 -1.29 -22.16 -0.56
CA GLN A 76 -0.71 -23.51 -0.68
C GLN A 76 0.82 -23.47 -0.66
N SER A 77 1.43 -22.54 -1.43
CA SER A 77 2.88 -22.37 -1.46
C SER A 77 3.43 -22.01 -0.08
N MET A 78 2.77 -21.10 0.65
CA MET A 78 3.14 -20.73 2.01
C MET A 78 3.03 -21.91 2.98
N ALA A 79 2.00 -22.76 2.86
CA ALA A 79 1.84 -23.94 3.69
C ALA A 79 2.91 -25.01 3.38
N LEU A 80 3.19 -25.28 2.11
CA LEU A 80 4.22 -26.22 1.68
C LEU A 80 5.64 -25.78 2.09
N MET A 81 5.85 -24.46 2.27
CA MET A 81 7.10 -23.90 2.78
C MET A 81 7.11 -23.77 4.30
N ASP A 82 6.19 -24.41 5.00
CA ASP A 82 6.10 -24.46 6.47
C ASP A 82 5.99 -23.09 7.15
N ARG A 83 5.19 -22.18 6.57
CA ARG A 83 4.86 -20.93 7.24
C ARG A 83 4.11 -21.21 8.55
N GLN A 84 4.50 -20.53 9.63
CA GLN A 84 3.84 -20.64 10.95
C GLN A 84 3.15 -19.33 11.36
N LYS A 85 3.60 -18.18 10.79
CA LYS A 85 3.06 -16.89 11.17
C LYS A 85 1.68 -16.66 10.60
N LYS A 86 0.78 -16.12 11.41
CA LYS A 86 -0.55 -15.67 11.00
C LYS A 86 -0.49 -14.82 9.73
N LEU A 87 -1.47 -15.01 8.85
CA LEU A 87 -1.73 -14.20 7.67
C LEU A 87 -3.10 -13.54 7.84
N GLU A 88 -3.15 -12.23 7.61
CA GLU A 88 -4.39 -11.47 7.62
C GLU A 88 -4.72 -11.06 6.19
N ILE A 89 -5.96 -11.29 5.76
CA ILE A 89 -6.45 -10.97 4.42
C ILE A 89 -7.64 -10.03 4.57
N TYR A 90 -7.55 -8.87 3.95
CA TYR A 90 -8.59 -7.85 3.91
C TYR A 90 -9.10 -7.74 2.47
N GLY A 91 -10.40 -7.70 2.28
CA GLY A 91 -10.95 -7.59 0.92
C GLY A 91 -12.45 -7.32 0.91
N PRO A 92 -13.05 -7.19 -0.28
CA PRO A 92 -14.47 -6.96 -0.40
C PRO A 92 -15.28 -8.18 0.03
N GLN A 93 -16.59 -7.98 0.13
CA GLN A 93 -17.55 -9.06 0.36
C GLN A 93 -17.29 -10.24 -0.60
N SER A 94 -17.52 -11.45 -0.14
CA SER A 94 -17.31 -12.74 -0.84
C SER A 94 -15.86 -13.26 -0.89
N ILE A 95 -14.85 -12.51 -0.41
CA ILE A 95 -13.47 -13.03 -0.36
C ILE A 95 -13.34 -14.23 0.57
N LYS A 96 -14.07 -14.22 1.69
CA LYS A 96 -14.10 -15.34 2.63
C LYS A 96 -14.74 -16.58 2.00
N GLN A 97 -15.91 -16.40 1.41
CA GLN A 97 -16.62 -17.49 0.72
C GLN A 97 -15.78 -18.08 -0.42
N PHE A 98 -15.13 -17.23 -1.22
CA PHE A 98 -14.22 -17.65 -2.28
C PHE A 98 -13.10 -18.56 -1.76
N LEU A 99 -12.38 -18.12 -0.73
CA LEU A 99 -11.24 -18.87 -0.18
C LEU A 99 -11.68 -20.17 0.50
N GLU A 100 -12.80 -20.18 1.22
CA GLU A 100 -13.37 -21.37 1.84
C GLU A 100 -13.80 -22.39 0.77
N CYS A 101 -14.53 -21.96 -0.26
CA CYS A 101 -14.95 -22.82 -1.36
C CYS A 101 -13.76 -23.45 -2.10
N VAL A 102 -12.75 -22.65 -2.45
CA VAL A 102 -11.57 -23.18 -3.15
C VAL A 102 -10.79 -24.16 -2.26
N ARG A 103 -10.64 -23.85 -0.97
CA ARG A 103 -9.96 -24.75 -0.03
C ARG A 103 -10.69 -26.09 0.10
N ASP A 104 -12.01 -26.07 0.19
CA ASP A 104 -12.83 -27.26 0.34
C ASP A 104 -12.82 -28.13 -0.94
N ILE A 105 -12.86 -27.50 -2.13
CA ILE A 105 -12.79 -28.20 -3.42
C ILE A 105 -11.38 -28.79 -3.65
N LEU A 106 -10.32 -28.01 -3.41
CA LEU A 106 -8.94 -28.44 -3.64
C LEU A 106 -8.36 -29.25 -2.47
N GLN A 107 -9.07 -29.36 -1.35
CA GLN A 107 -8.72 -30.17 -0.17
C GLN A 107 -7.30 -29.92 0.36
N PHE A 108 -6.84 -28.65 0.40
CA PHE A 108 -5.54 -28.33 0.96
C PHE A 108 -5.62 -27.80 2.39
N GLY A 109 -4.67 -28.26 3.23
CA GLY A 109 -4.48 -27.78 4.59
C GLY A 109 -3.57 -26.56 4.66
N LEU A 110 -3.70 -25.81 5.76
CA LEU A 110 -2.81 -24.67 6.07
C LEU A 110 -2.03 -25.01 7.35
N THR A 111 -0.74 -24.68 7.36
CA THR A 111 0.16 -24.84 8.53
C THR A 111 0.15 -23.62 9.45
N PHE A 112 -0.60 -22.57 9.09
CA PHE A 112 -0.65 -21.28 9.78
C PHE A 112 -2.08 -20.73 9.87
N PRO A 113 -2.38 -19.90 10.87
CA PRO A 113 -3.67 -19.22 10.97
C PRO A 113 -3.87 -18.21 9.84
N VAL A 114 -5.06 -18.23 9.23
CA VAL A 114 -5.51 -17.22 8.27
C VAL A 114 -6.74 -16.52 8.83
N GLU A 115 -6.67 -15.20 8.97
CA GLU A 115 -7.80 -14.36 9.36
C GLU A 115 -8.27 -13.56 8.15
N ILE A 116 -9.55 -13.65 7.83
CA ILE A 116 -10.17 -12.99 6.67
C ILE A 116 -11.13 -11.92 7.19
N HIS A 117 -10.91 -10.69 6.74
CA HIS A 117 -11.69 -9.51 7.11
C HIS A 117 -12.39 -8.96 5.87
N GLU A 118 -13.71 -9.13 5.80
CA GLU A 118 -14.51 -8.52 4.75
C GLU A 118 -14.79 -7.06 5.05
N VAL A 119 -14.48 -6.20 4.09
CA VAL A 119 -14.61 -4.73 4.20
C VAL A 119 -15.84 -4.28 3.43
N TYR A 120 -16.84 -3.80 4.14
CA TYR A 120 -18.12 -3.37 3.58
C TYR A 120 -18.21 -1.86 3.35
N ASN A 121 -17.77 -1.09 4.33
CA ASN A 121 -17.76 0.37 4.31
C ASN A 121 -16.38 0.88 4.67
N ALA A 122 -16.05 1.99 4.05
CA ALA A 122 -14.71 2.51 4.11
C ALA A 122 -14.40 3.24 5.42
N ASP A 123 -13.36 2.82 6.09
CA ASP A 123 -12.58 3.61 7.04
C ASP A 123 -11.29 2.86 7.40
N VAL A 124 -10.83 2.95 8.63
CA VAL A 124 -9.67 2.19 9.12
C VAL A 124 -10.01 0.71 9.14
N VAL A 125 -9.36 -0.07 8.27
CA VAL A 125 -9.58 -1.53 8.16
C VAL A 125 -8.54 -2.34 8.91
N CYS A 126 -7.37 -1.72 9.16
CA CYS A 126 -6.29 -2.29 9.93
C CYS A 126 -5.58 -1.18 10.68
N GLU A 127 -5.36 -1.35 12.00
CA GLU A 127 -4.61 -0.39 12.80
C GLU A 127 -3.58 -1.11 13.66
N GLU A 128 -2.36 -0.60 13.63
CA GLU A 128 -1.21 -1.05 14.40
C GLU A 128 -0.63 0.14 15.20
N LYS A 129 0.38 -0.13 16.02
CA LYS A 129 1.02 0.92 16.84
C LYS A 129 1.52 2.09 16.00
N ASP A 130 2.17 1.80 14.85
CA ASP A 130 2.93 2.77 14.07
C ASP A 130 2.30 3.11 12.72
N TYR A 131 1.24 2.43 12.32
CA TYR A 131 0.54 2.68 11.05
C TYR A 131 -0.92 2.25 11.13
N PHE A 132 -1.67 2.65 10.14
CA PHE A 132 -3.00 2.13 9.85
C PHE A 132 -3.21 2.02 8.35
N VAL A 133 -4.17 1.19 7.95
CA VAL A 133 -4.64 1.11 6.56
C VAL A 133 -6.10 1.54 6.53
N LYS A 134 -6.40 2.49 5.66
CA LYS A 134 -7.77 2.90 5.34
C LYS A 134 -8.21 2.32 4.02
N ALA A 135 -9.51 2.11 3.88
CA ALA A 135 -10.11 1.79 2.59
C ALA A 135 -11.17 2.83 2.23
N VAL A 136 -11.48 2.96 0.96
CA VAL A 136 -12.62 3.70 0.41
C VAL A 136 -13.17 2.91 -0.78
N ARG A 137 -14.46 3.01 -1.03
CA ARG A 137 -15.06 2.38 -2.21
C ARG A 137 -14.48 2.99 -3.48
N SER A 138 -14.00 2.15 -4.39
CA SER A 138 -13.65 2.54 -5.75
C SER A 138 -14.90 2.59 -6.64
N ASN A 139 -14.80 3.28 -7.77
CA ASN A 139 -15.89 3.39 -8.75
C ASN A 139 -15.62 2.42 -9.92
N HIS A 140 -15.84 1.14 -9.68
CA HIS A 140 -15.66 0.11 -10.68
C HIS A 140 -16.98 -0.61 -11.00
N VAL A 141 -17.00 -1.48 -12.00
CA VAL A 141 -18.19 -2.24 -12.42
C VAL A 141 -18.64 -3.27 -11.39
N VAL A 142 -17.73 -3.71 -10.54
CA VAL A 142 -18.02 -4.53 -9.36
C VAL A 142 -17.63 -3.78 -8.09
N SER A 143 -18.12 -4.24 -6.93
CA SER A 143 -17.74 -3.64 -5.65
C SER A 143 -16.23 -3.70 -5.43
N GLY A 144 -15.59 -2.55 -5.33
CA GLY A 144 -14.16 -2.41 -5.19
C GLY A 144 -13.74 -1.46 -4.06
N LEU A 145 -12.48 -1.56 -3.69
CA LEU A 145 -11.83 -0.82 -2.61
C LEU A 145 -10.51 -0.24 -3.09
N ALA A 146 -10.28 1.04 -2.80
CA ALA A 146 -8.96 1.64 -2.82
C ALA A 146 -8.40 1.67 -1.40
N TYR A 147 -7.10 1.48 -1.25
CA TYR A 147 -6.43 1.42 0.05
C TYR A 147 -5.42 2.55 0.22
N ALA A 148 -5.32 3.08 1.45
CA ALA A 148 -4.26 3.98 1.86
C ALA A 148 -3.52 3.40 3.06
N PHE A 149 -2.27 3.01 2.86
CA PHE A 149 -1.34 2.71 3.94
C PHE A 149 -0.76 4.02 4.46
N VAL A 150 -0.87 4.24 5.76
CA VAL A 150 -0.46 5.50 6.40
C VAL A 150 0.36 5.20 7.65
N GLU A 151 1.62 5.60 7.67
CA GLU A 151 2.41 5.60 8.90
C GLU A 151 1.95 6.74 9.81
N LYS A 152 1.82 6.45 11.10
CA LYS A 152 1.51 7.47 12.12
C LYS A 152 2.68 8.46 12.25
N PRO A 153 2.42 9.71 12.62
CA PRO A 153 3.48 10.67 12.88
C PRO A 153 4.47 10.14 13.91
N ARG A 154 5.73 10.45 13.71
CA ARG A 154 6.82 10.09 14.63
C ARG A 154 7.19 11.29 15.49
N PRO A 155 7.74 11.08 16.70
CA PRO A 155 8.28 12.16 17.51
C PRO A 155 9.24 13.05 16.69
N GLY A 156 9.25 14.31 16.99
CA GLY A 156 10.18 15.27 16.43
C GLY A 156 11.64 14.93 16.75
N ARG A 157 12.56 15.69 16.16
CA ARG A 157 13.98 15.57 16.51
C ARG A 157 14.17 15.93 17.97
N PHE A 158 14.91 15.11 18.71
CA PHE A 158 15.30 15.43 20.07
C PHE A 158 16.47 16.43 20.06
N PHE A 159 16.42 17.43 20.93
CA PHE A 159 17.44 18.46 21.08
C PHE A 159 18.14 18.29 22.42
N PRO A 160 19.31 17.62 22.44
CA PRO A 160 20.08 17.37 23.67
C PRO A 160 20.39 18.66 24.43
N GLU A 161 20.73 19.73 23.72
CA GLU A 161 21.03 21.04 24.30
C GLU A 161 19.86 21.62 25.08
N ARG A 162 18.62 21.43 24.65
CA ARG A 162 17.44 21.87 25.38
C ARG A 162 17.23 21.04 26.66
N ALA A 163 17.43 19.73 26.57
CA ALA A 163 17.31 18.84 27.72
C ALA A 163 18.34 19.18 28.78
N MET A 164 19.60 19.41 28.39
CA MET A 164 20.68 19.84 29.30
C MET A 164 20.38 21.20 29.93
N ALA A 165 19.89 22.18 29.16
CA ALA A 165 19.53 23.50 29.68
C ALA A 165 18.39 23.44 30.72
N LEU A 166 17.50 22.44 30.62
CA LEU A 166 16.42 22.17 31.57
C LEU A 166 16.87 21.31 32.77
N GLY A 167 18.16 20.96 32.84
CA GLY A 167 18.71 20.14 33.91
C GLY A 167 18.35 18.65 33.83
N VAL A 168 17.95 18.16 32.65
CA VAL A 168 17.63 16.74 32.44
C VAL A 168 18.94 15.99 32.14
N PRO A 169 19.38 15.07 33.04
CA PRO A 169 20.60 14.30 32.82
C PRO A 169 20.43 13.35 31.63
N GLU A 170 21.53 13.13 30.91
CA GLU A 170 21.59 12.16 29.83
C GLU A 170 21.28 10.75 30.33
N GLY A 171 20.52 9.97 29.54
CA GLY A 171 20.20 8.58 29.85
C GLY A 171 18.71 8.27 29.76
N GLU A 172 18.18 7.53 30.70
CA GLU A 172 16.82 7.00 30.70
C GLU A 172 15.74 8.09 30.58
N LEU A 173 15.96 9.25 31.19
CA LEU A 173 15.02 10.37 31.16
C LEU A 173 14.90 10.96 29.74
N TRP A 174 15.99 11.01 28.98
CA TRP A 174 15.93 11.41 27.58
C TRP A 174 15.11 10.43 26.73
N SER A 175 15.29 9.13 27.00
CA SER A 175 14.52 8.09 26.32
C SER A 175 13.01 8.23 26.62
N LYS A 176 12.63 8.48 27.87
CA LYS A 176 11.23 8.73 28.26
C LYS A 176 10.65 9.92 27.50
N LEU A 177 11.36 11.05 27.47
CA LEU A 177 10.93 12.23 26.71
C LEU A 177 10.81 11.95 25.21
N GLN A 178 11.75 11.21 24.61
CA GLN A 178 11.68 10.80 23.21
C GLN A 178 10.48 9.89 22.90
N HIS A 179 10.02 9.11 23.89
CA HIS A 179 8.84 8.25 23.74
C HIS A 179 7.52 8.94 24.05
N GLY A 180 7.56 10.22 24.43
CA GLY A 180 6.35 11.03 24.66
C GLY A 180 5.95 11.14 26.14
N ASP A 181 6.74 10.61 27.07
CA ASP A 181 6.45 10.66 28.49
C ASP A 181 6.93 11.99 29.10
N LYS A 182 6.11 12.58 29.97
CA LYS A 182 6.54 13.70 30.82
C LYS A 182 7.39 13.15 31.96
N ILE A 183 8.41 13.90 32.34
CA ILE A 183 9.26 13.54 33.47
C ILE A 183 9.19 14.61 34.56
N LYS A 184 9.43 14.21 35.83
CA LYS A 184 9.55 15.12 36.95
C LYS A 184 10.97 15.04 37.49
N LEU A 185 11.64 16.19 37.56
CA LEU A 185 12.98 16.32 38.10
C LEU A 185 12.94 16.36 39.66
N PRO A 186 14.08 16.13 40.35
CA PRO A 186 14.15 16.20 41.80
C PRO A 186 13.73 17.53 42.40
N ASN A 187 13.91 18.64 41.68
CA ASN A 187 13.45 19.99 42.06
C ASN A 187 11.95 20.23 41.81
N ALA A 188 11.17 19.16 41.58
CA ALA A 188 9.75 19.18 41.27
C ALA A 188 9.36 19.80 39.92
N GLN A 189 10.33 20.27 39.09
CA GLN A 189 10.09 20.75 37.72
C GLN A 189 9.59 19.60 36.86
N VAL A 190 8.55 19.85 36.09
CA VAL A 190 8.02 18.92 35.10
C VAL A 190 8.55 19.34 33.74
N VAL A 191 9.20 18.41 33.01
CA VAL A 191 9.67 18.60 31.63
C VAL A 191 8.81 17.75 30.72
N SER A 192 8.24 18.38 29.71
CA SER A 192 7.38 17.74 28.71
C SER A 192 8.17 17.42 27.43
N PRO A 193 7.73 16.44 26.63
CA PRO A 193 8.35 16.15 25.33
C PRO A 193 8.48 17.37 24.43
N GLU A 194 7.50 18.26 24.42
CA GLU A 194 7.45 19.47 23.58
C GLU A 194 8.57 20.46 23.91
N ASP A 195 9.11 20.40 25.13
CA ASP A 195 10.22 21.28 25.57
C ASP A 195 11.54 20.91 24.88
N VAL A 196 11.71 19.62 24.54
CA VAL A 196 12.96 19.03 24.05
C VAL A 196 12.86 18.40 22.68
N LEU A 197 11.65 18.23 22.15
CA LEU A 197 11.40 17.71 20.81
C LEU A 197 11.07 18.84 19.85
N GLY A 198 11.41 18.63 18.58
CA GLY A 198 10.91 19.43 17.47
C GLY A 198 9.48 19.05 17.09
N SER A 199 8.97 19.64 16.02
CA SER A 199 7.66 19.28 15.46
C SER A 199 7.60 17.79 15.10
N PRO A 200 6.45 17.13 15.28
CA PRO A 200 6.25 15.76 14.87
C PRO A 200 6.59 15.58 13.37
N ARG A 201 7.29 14.51 13.05
CA ARG A 201 7.69 14.18 11.68
C ARG A 201 6.62 13.29 11.05
N GLN A 202 6.14 13.71 9.89
CA GLN A 202 5.10 12.96 9.18
C GLN A 202 5.59 11.56 8.78
N GLY A 203 4.70 10.58 8.89
CA GLY A 203 4.89 9.26 8.34
C GLY A 203 4.64 9.25 6.83
N ARG A 204 5.00 8.14 6.17
CA ARG A 204 4.79 7.94 4.74
C ARG A 204 3.37 7.49 4.47
N LYS A 205 2.85 7.87 3.29
CA LYS A 205 1.53 7.48 2.83
C LYS A 205 1.61 6.92 1.42
N ILE A 206 1.13 5.68 1.24
CA ILE A 206 0.99 5.00 -0.06
C ILE A 206 -0.49 4.80 -0.30
N VAL A 207 -0.96 5.12 -1.51
CA VAL A 207 -2.34 4.87 -1.93
C VAL A 207 -2.32 3.92 -3.12
N TYR A 208 -3.11 2.85 -3.05
CA TYR A 208 -3.35 1.89 -4.12
C TYR A 208 -4.83 1.93 -4.50
N THR A 209 -5.14 2.17 -5.75
CA THR A 209 -6.53 2.39 -6.19
C THR A 209 -7.29 1.10 -6.47
N GLY A 210 -6.59 0.01 -6.85
CA GLY A 210 -7.24 -1.06 -7.62
C GLY A 210 -7.82 -0.48 -8.90
N ASP A 211 -8.84 -1.13 -9.45
CA ASP A 211 -9.53 -0.68 -10.65
C ASP A 211 -10.61 0.33 -10.31
N THR A 212 -10.64 1.42 -11.05
CA THR A 212 -11.57 2.52 -10.77
C THR A 212 -11.66 3.54 -11.90
N ARG A 213 -12.85 4.08 -12.11
CA ARG A 213 -13.03 5.40 -12.70
C ARG A 213 -12.59 6.48 -11.70
N PRO A 214 -12.36 7.72 -12.13
CA PRO A 214 -12.28 8.85 -11.21
C PRO A 214 -13.54 8.94 -10.35
N PHE A 215 -13.39 9.22 -9.05
CA PHE A 215 -14.54 9.33 -8.15
C PHE A 215 -14.40 10.46 -7.14
N THR A 216 -15.55 10.98 -6.73
CA THR A 216 -15.62 12.06 -5.74
C THR A 216 -15.04 11.61 -4.39
N GLY A 217 -14.17 12.43 -3.81
CA GLY A 217 -13.53 12.14 -2.52
C GLY A 217 -12.15 11.49 -2.63
N PHE A 218 -11.75 10.95 -3.79
CA PHE A 218 -10.43 10.33 -3.93
C PHE A 218 -9.29 11.29 -3.60
N ALA A 219 -9.33 12.51 -4.12
CA ALA A 219 -8.30 13.51 -3.84
C ALA A 219 -8.14 13.81 -2.33
N LYS A 220 -9.24 13.84 -1.57
CA LYS A 220 -9.22 13.98 -0.11
C LYS A 220 -8.64 12.73 0.56
N PHE A 221 -9.05 11.55 0.11
CA PHE A 221 -8.53 10.27 0.60
C PHE A 221 -7.03 10.14 0.37
N ALA A 222 -6.56 10.50 -0.83
CA ALA A 222 -5.15 10.41 -1.24
C ALA A 222 -4.30 11.64 -0.84
N ALA A 223 -4.89 12.64 -0.17
CA ALA A 223 -4.21 13.91 0.10
C ALA A 223 -2.82 13.74 0.71
N GLY A 224 -1.81 14.40 0.11
CA GLY A 224 -0.42 14.39 0.55
C GLY A 224 0.30 13.04 0.43
N ALA A 225 -0.20 12.10 -0.36
CA ALA A 225 0.44 10.79 -0.53
C ALA A 225 1.87 10.94 -1.07
N ASP A 226 2.81 10.16 -0.51
CA ASP A 226 4.16 10.06 -1.03
C ASP A 226 4.18 9.32 -2.37
N LEU A 227 3.31 8.31 -2.51
CA LEU A 227 3.12 7.54 -3.73
C LEU A 227 1.64 7.23 -3.91
N ILE A 228 1.10 7.56 -5.06
CA ILE A 228 -0.17 7.01 -5.56
C ILE A 228 0.17 5.97 -6.61
N ILE A 229 -0.38 4.77 -6.46
CA ILE A 229 -0.34 3.68 -7.43
C ILE A 229 -1.74 3.58 -7.99
N HIS A 230 -1.90 4.00 -9.24
CA HIS A 230 -3.19 4.14 -9.90
C HIS A 230 -3.25 3.35 -11.18
N GLU A 231 -4.36 2.70 -11.45
CA GLU A 231 -4.58 2.08 -12.73
C GLU A 231 -4.60 3.11 -13.87
N ALA A 232 -4.22 2.67 -15.07
CA ALA A 232 -4.33 3.42 -16.33
C ALA A 232 -4.48 2.42 -17.48
N THR A 233 -5.62 1.74 -17.48
CA THR A 233 -5.88 0.58 -18.34
C THR A 233 -5.95 0.97 -19.80
N PHE A 234 -6.48 2.16 -20.11
CA PHE A 234 -6.68 2.67 -21.47
C PHE A 234 -5.99 4.00 -21.67
N ASP A 235 -5.48 4.29 -22.87
CA ASP A 235 -5.00 5.61 -23.22
C ASP A 235 -6.14 6.65 -23.33
N ASP A 236 -5.80 7.93 -23.37
CA ASP A 236 -6.79 9.01 -23.35
C ASP A 236 -7.76 9.01 -24.55
N THR A 237 -7.39 8.39 -25.69
CA THR A 237 -8.27 8.29 -26.86
C THR A 237 -9.41 7.30 -26.66
N LEU A 238 -9.27 6.40 -25.69
CA LEU A 238 -10.25 5.39 -25.29
C LEU A 238 -10.98 5.76 -24.00
N SER A 239 -11.11 7.05 -23.68
CA SER A 239 -11.75 7.52 -22.45
C SER A 239 -13.20 7.05 -22.28
N GLU A 240 -13.98 6.99 -23.37
CA GLU A 240 -15.35 6.45 -23.34
C GLU A 240 -15.36 4.96 -22.99
N LYS A 241 -14.43 4.19 -23.54
CA LYS A 241 -14.28 2.77 -23.20
C LYS A 241 -13.83 2.60 -21.75
N ALA A 242 -12.91 3.40 -21.26
CA ALA A 242 -12.51 3.41 -19.87
C ALA A 242 -13.71 3.64 -18.95
N GLU A 243 -14.55 4.62 -19.27
CA GLU A 243 -15.78 4.91 -18.51
C GLU A 243 -16.74 3.71 -18.50
N VAL A 244 -17.01 3.09 -19.65
CA VAL A 244 -17.90 1.93 -19.74
C VAL A 244 -17.37 0.73 -18.96
N ASP A 245 -16.09 0.41 -19.12
CA ASP A 245 -15.46 -0.77 -18.51
C ASP A 245 -15.08 -0.55 -17.03
N GLY A 246 -15.23 0.66 -16.49
CA GLY A 246 -14.95 0.94 -15.09
C GLY A 246 -13.50 1.29 -14.76
N HIS A 247 -12.79 1.85 -15.71
CA HIS A 247 -11.36 2.14 -15.62
C HIS A 247 -11.03 3.62 -15.79
N SER A 248 -9.74 3.93 -15.66
CA SER A 248 -9.18 5.27 -15.84
C SER A 248 -8.21 5.34 -17.01
N THR A 249 -8.01 6.57 -17.50
CA THR A 249 -6.94 6.92 -18.43
C THR A 249 -5.75 7.54 -17.71
N PRO A 250 -4.55 7.63 -18.32
CA PRO A 250 -3.38 8.26 -17.74
C PRO A 250 -3.60 9.71 -17.30
N SER A 251 -4.30 10.49 -18.12
CA SER A 251 -4.60 11.90 -17.77
C SER A 251 -5.57 12.00 -16.61
N GLN A 252 -6.54 11.10 -16.48
CA GLN A 252 -7.46 11.05 -15.34
C GLN A 252 -6.72 10.67 -14.06
N ALA A 253 -5.89 9.62 -14.07
CA ALA A 253 -5.05 9.22 -12.94
C ALA A 253 -4.12 10.35 -12.50
N ALA A 254 -3.49 11.03 -13.45
CA ALA A 254 -2.59 12.15 -13.21
C ALA A 254 -3.33 13.38 -12.63
N LEU A 255 -4.56 13.64 -13.07
CA LEU A 255 -5.39 14.71 -12.52
C LEU A 255 -5.76 14.45 -11.05
N GLU A 256 -6.11 13.21 -10.71
CA GLU A 256 -6.38 12.82 -9.32
C GLU A 256 -5.14 12.94 -8.44
N ALA A 257 -3.96 12.53 -8.92
CA ALA A 257 -2.69 12.70 -8.21
C ALA A 257 -2.36 14.19 -7.97
N LYS A 258 -2.59 15.04 -8.98
CA LYS A 258 -2.40 16.51 -8.87
C LYS A 258 -3.35 17.14 -7.85
N LYS A 259 -4.64 16.79 -7.89
CA LYS A 259 -5.65 17.27 -6.92
C LYS A 259 -5.31 16.83 -5.48
N ALA A 260 -4.81 15.59 -5.32
CA ALA A 260 -4.35 15.05 -4.04
C ALA A 260 -3.05 15.69 -3.54
N LYS A 261 -2.35 16.50 -4.34
CA LYS A 261 -1.00 17.01 -4.04
C LYS A 261 -0.03 15.89 -3.70
N ALA A 262 -0.12 14.79 -4.43
CA ALA A 262 0.77 13.65 -4.26
C ALA A 262 2.22 14.01 -4.64
N LYS A 263 3.20 13.30 -4.06
CA LYS A 263 4.61 13.52 -4.42
C LYS A 263 5.00 12.76 -5.68
N LYS A 264 4.46 11.56 -5.89
CA LYS A 264 4.72 10.71 -7.06
C LYS A 264 3.47 9.91 -7.45
N LEU A 265 3.33 9.68 -8.75
CA LEU A 265 2.34 8.79 -9.35
C LEU A 265 3.04 7.62 -10.03
N ALA A 266 2.60 6.40 -9.79
CA ALA A 266 2.95 5.21 -10.55
C ALA A 266 1.70 4.68 -11.24
N LEU A 267 1.72 4.61 -12.56
CA LEU A 267 0.66 3.99 -13.34
C LEU A 267 0.88 2.48 -13.39
N THR A 268 -0.18 1.70 -13.19
CA THR A 268 -0.18 0.23 -13.23
C THR A 268 -1.44 -0.27 -13.95
N HIS A 269 -1.68 -1.57 -13.96
CA HIS A 269 -2.83 -2.20 -14.59
C HIS A 269 -2.92 -1.86 -16.09
N ILE A 270 -1.78 -2.04 -16.77
CA ILE A 270 -1.62 -1.66 -18.17
C ILE A 270 -2.20 -2.73 -19.07
N SER A 271 -3.14 -2.36 -19.94
CA SER A 271 -3.74 -3.27 -20.90
C SER A 271 -2.69 -3.89 -21.84
N ALA A 272 -2.85 -5.17 -22.15
CA ALA A 272 -1.98 -5.92 -23.09
C ALA A 272 -1.88 -5.29 -24.49
N ARG A 273 -2.80 -4.37 -24.85
CA ARG A 273 -2.76 -3.61 -26.10
C ARG A 273 -1.62 -2.59 -26.18
N TYR A 274 -0.98 -2.28 -25.02
CA TYR A 274 0.15 -1.35 -24.96
C TYR A 274 1.45 -2.10 -24.62
N PRO A 275 2.08 -2.76 -25.59
CA PRO A 275 3.39 -3.39 -25.40
C PRO A 275 4.47 -2.34 -25.06
N ASP A 276 4.27 -1.11 -25.52
CA ASP A 276 5.05 0.06 -25.16
C ASP A 276 4.17 1.07 -24.43
N SER A 277 4.54 1.38 -23.21
CA SER A 277 3.79 2.27 -22.33
C SER A 277 4.19 3.76 -22.42
N ARG A 278 5.08 4.14 -23.36
CA ARG A 278 5.53 5.53 -23.53
C ARG A 278 4.39 6.51 -23.77
N LEU A 279 3.41 6.12 -24.59
CA LEU A 279 2.21 6.94 -24.83
C LEU A 279 1.47 7.27 -23.52
N LEU A 280 1.25 6.26 -22.67
CA LEU A 280 0.55 6.44 -21.38
C LEU A 280 1.35 7.37 -20.46
N LEU A 281 2.67 7.21 -20.44
CA LEU A 281 3.55 8.08 -19.64
C LEU A 281 3.51 9.53 -20.10
N GLU A 282 3.56 9.77 -21.41
CA GLU A 282 3.51 11.10 -22.01
C GLU A 282 2.17 11.80 -21.70
N GLN A 283 1.05 11.09 -21.85
CA GLN A 283 -0.28 11.61 -21.53
C GLN A 283 -0.36 12.04 -20.04
N ALA A 284 0.04 11.17 -19.13
CA ALA A 284 0.02 11.48 -17.69
C ALA A 284 0.95 12.65 -17.34
N ARG A 285 2.16 12.71 -17.90
CA ARG A 285 3.15 13.76 -17.61
C ARG A 285 2.76 15.15 -18.07
N LYS A 286 1.87 15.27 -19.06
CA LYS A 286 1.27 16.56 -19.42
C LYS A 286 0.47 17.19 -18.27
N VAL A 287 -0.09 16.34 -17.37
CA VAL A 287 -0.93 16.77 -16.24
C VAL A 287 -0.16 16.78 -14.93
N PHE A 288 0.65 15.72 -14.66
CA PHE A 288 1.43 15.54 -13.44
C PHE A 288 2.83 15.02 -13.78
N LYS A 289 3.85 15.90 -13.70
CA LYS A 289 5.20 15.60 -14.19
C LYS A 289 5.88 14.43 -13.48
N ASN A 290 5.69 14.30 -12.14
CA ASN A 290 6.35 13.25 -11.37
C ASN A 290 5.59 11.91 -11.47
N THR A 291 5.43 11.45 -12.71
CA THR A 291 4.75 10.20 -13.06
C THR A 291 5.73 9.19 -13.67
N ILE A 292 5.54 7.94 -13.32
CA ILE A 292 6.17 6.77 -13.93
C ILE A 292 5.10 5.78 -14.37
N VAL A 293 5.42 4.91 -15.32
CA VAL A 293 4.66 3.68 -15.56
C VAL A 293 5.41 2.54 -14.89
N ALA A 294 4.71 1.77 -14.07
CA ALA A 294 5.30 0.64 -13.38
C ALA A 294 5.59 -0.51 -14.37
N GLU A 295 6.66 -1.22 -14.12
CA GLU A 295 7.04 -2.46 -14.79
C GLU A 295 7.24 -3.54 -13.73
N ASP A 296 7.08 -4.80 -14.12
CA ASP A 296 7.30 -5.92 -13.21
C ASP A 296 8.73 -5.85 -12.64
N PHE A 297 8.84 -6.04 -11.32
CA PHE A 297 10.06 -5.95 -10.51
C PHE A 297 10.65 -4.54 -10.33
N LEU A 298 10.00 -3.49 -10.82
CA LEU A 298 10.39 -2.14 -10.43
C LEU A 298 10.28 -2.00 -8.90
N GLU A 299 11.36 -1.58 -8.26
CA GLU A 299 11.40 -1.28 -6.84
C GLU A 299 11.58 0.23 -6.62
N LEU A 300 10.71 0.80 -5.82
CA LEU A 300 10.76 2.21 -5.43
C LEU A 300 11.04 2.32 -3.94
N GLU A 301 12.14 2.95 -3.58
CA GLU A 301 12.42 3.31 -2.20
C GLU A 301 11.62 4.57 -1.81
N LEU A 302 10.98 4.50 -0.65
CA LEU A 302 10.30 5.64 -0.04
C LEU A 302 11.07 6.08 1.21
N PRO A 303 11.96 7.07 1.09
CA PRO A 303 12.75 7.55 2.21
C PRO A 303 11.85 8.23 3.25
N LEU A 304 12.25 8.16 4.51
CA LEU A 304 11.69 9.04 5.54
C LEU A 304 12.25 10.44 5.30
N LEU A 305 11.38 11.41 5.22
CA LEU A 305 11.81 12.81 5.22
C LEU A 305 12.16 13.19 6.66
N ASP A 306 13.38 13.57 6.89
CA ASP A 306 13.83 14.25 8.09
C ASP A 306 13.64 15.76 7.84
N ASN A 307 12.50 16.28 8.26
CA ASN A 307 12.27 17.72 8.32
C ASN A 307 12.90 18.30 9.58
#